data_3be4fada7089045c65840283d9896c6d
#
_entry.id   3be4fada7089045c65840283d9896c6d
#
_cell.length_a   1.000
_cell.length_b   1.000
_cell.length_c   1.000
_cell.angle_alpha   90.00
_cell.angle_beta   90.00
_cell.angle_gamma   90.00
#
_symmetry.space_group_name_H-M   'P 1'
#
loop_
_entity.id
_entity.type
_entity.pdbx_description
1 polymer ?
#
loop_
_entity_poly.entity_id
_entity_poly.type
_entity_poly.pdbx_seq_one_letter_code
_entity_poly.pdbx_strand_id
1 'polypeptide(L)'
;MKNIMLYTLLVLLLMAGGVTAQESDIVFAPLGAEWHYNYYGMFEEGYINIRAKKDTIIDGFNCVELEKKQVVYIDDPFLHGEEGVYEHHKPSEFVMCLGDVVYLYRNQSFMKWFDFGANVGDFWTVPVEQDYIIGDTAGFMVLQGKGTVNINGVELRYIDIIDAEDSNWGYGDYMYGQQPYTVRVIERIGPIGVYLFPEDHWTFDANEGGYLRCYSDTEIGHVSYYWNNCDYINPQYQNLPEENDTKTISIYPNPAKGRAVIEGLETSEVQFYNALGQMVKTVRDTNEIDLSGLVEGVYLLRITDAEGRNHTARVVVKE
;
A
#
# COMPACT_ATOMS: atom_id res chain seq x y z
N MET A 1 53.61 -46.13 -14.24
CA MET A 1 52.63 -45.97 -13.14
C MET A 1 52.72 -44.63 -12.40
N LYS A 2 53.89 -43.99 -12.26
CA LYS A 2 53.96 -42.65 -11.57
C LYS A 2 53.30 -41.50 -12.31
N ASN A 3 53.18 -41.53 -13.64
CA ASN A 3 52.62 -40.42 -14.43
C ASN A 3 51.07 -40.43 -14.49
N ILE A 4 50.44 -41.61 -14.30
CA ILE A 4 48.98 -41.73 -14.31
C ILE A 4 48.39 -41.19 -13.00
N MET A 5 49.12 -41.37 -11.88
CA MET A 5 48.71 -40.87 -10.57
C MET A 5 48.77 -39.31 -10.45
N LEU A 6 49.65 -38.70 -11.22
CA LEU A 6 49.80 -37.22 -11.25
C LEU A 6 48.67 -36.57 -12.04
N TYR A 7 48.17 -37.21 -13.11
CA TYR A 7 47.04 -36.69 -13.91
C TYR A 7 45.70 -36.82 -13.19
N THR A 8 45.49 -37.91 -12.44
CA THR A 8 44.28 -38.07 -11.63
C THR A 8 44.22 -37.08 -10.47
N LEU A 9 45.34 -36.72 -9.87
CA LEU A 9 45.38 -35.66 -8.83
C LEU A 9 45.14 -34.25 -9.38
N LEU A 10 45.63 -33.97 -10.60
CA LEU A 10 45.43 -32.71 -11.26
C LEU A 10 43.99 -32.50 -11.72
N VAL A 11 43.30 -33.54 -12.17
CA VAL A 11 41.89 -33.49 -12.57
C VAL A 11 40.97 -33.36 -11.33
N LEU A 12 41.33 -33.97 -10.20
CA LEU A 12 40.62 -33.79 -8.93
C LEU A 12 40.80 -32.38 -8.33
N LEU A 13 41.95 -31.74 -8.53
CA LEU A 13 42.17 -30.35 -8.10
C LEU A 13 41.40 -29.33 -8.99
N LEU A 14 41.16 -29.64 -10.27
CA LEU A 14 40.36 -28.80 -11.17
C LEU A 14 38.85 -28.92 -10.93
N MET A 15 38.40 -30.00 -10.27
CA MET A 15 36.99 -30.16 -9.86
C MET A 15 36.68 -29.53 -8.50
N ALA A 16 37.71 -29.10 -7.74
CA ALA A 16 37.55 -28.36 -6.48
C ALA A 16 37.49 -26.85 -6.68
N GLY A 17 37.51 -26.38 -7.93
CA GLY A 17 37.42 -24.99 -8.30
C GLY A 17 35.95 -24.56 -8.46
N GLY A 18 35.44 -23.83 -7.48
CA GLY A 18 34.28 -22.97 -7.63
C GLY A 18 32.92 -23.64 -7.47
N VAL A 19 32.55 -23.96 -6.25
CA VAL A 19 31.19 -23.61 -5.85
C VAL A 19 31.19 -22.07 -5.79
N THR A 20 31.02 -21.42 -6.92
CA THR A 20 30.44 -20.08 -6.91
C THR A 20 29.09 -20.26 -6.27
N ALA A 21 28.91 -19.70 -5.08
CA ALA A 21 27.56 -19.49 -4.57
C ALA A 21 26.79 -18.88 -5.75
N GLN A 22 25.80 -19.58 -6.26
CA GLN A 22 24.89 -19.06 -7.25
C GLN A 22 24.21 -17.90 -6.52
N GLU A 23 24.60 -16.68 -6.87
CA GLU A 23 23.96 -15.50 -6.36
C GLU A 23 22.47 -15.68 -6.70
N SER A 24 21.61 -15.71 -5.69
CA SER A 24 20.18 -15.91 -5.90
C SER A 24 19.67 -14.76 -6.75
N ASP A 25 18.86 -15.07 -7.77
CA ASP A 25 18.18 -14.05 -8.56
C ASP A 25 17.51 -13.03 -7.64
N ILE A 26 17.48 -11.75 -8.09
CA ILE A 26 16.83 -10.69 -7.35
C ILE A 26 15.34 -11.05 -7.12
N VAL A 27 14.86 -10.83 -5.93
CA VAL A 27 13.43 -10.94 -5.63
C VAL A 27 12.83 -9.55 -5.58
N PHE A 28 11.87 -9.30 -6.46
CA PHE A 28 11.11 -8.06 -6.47
C PHE A 28 9.63 -8.37 -6.66
N ALA A 29 8.78 -7.65 -5.91
CA ALA A 29 7.33 -7.84 -5.97
C ALA A 29 6.86 -9.31 -5.80
N PRO A 30 7.26 -10.02 -4.73
CA PRO A 30 6.77 -11.38 -4.51
C PRO A 30 5.24 -11.39 -4.39
N LEU A 31 4.59 -12.49 -4.82
CA LEU A 31 3.14 -12.58 -4.77
C LEU A 31 2.57 -12.31 -3.38
N GLY A 32 1.56 -11.47 -3.32
CA GLY A 32 0.93 -11.01 -2.09
C GLY A 32 1.68 -9.86 -1.39
N ALA A 33 2.80 -9.39 -1.95
CA ALA A 33 3.41 -8.15 -1.47
C ALA A 33 2.48 -6.96 -1.66
N GLU A 34 2.52 -6.05 -0.70
CA GLU A 34 1.64 -4.90 -0.66
C GLU A 34 2.39 -3.65 -0.23
N TRP A 35 2.19 -2.57 -0.96
CA TRP A 35 2.77 -1.24 -0.72
C TRP A 35 1.67 -0.23 -0.51
N HIS A 36 1.89 0.72 0.40
CA HIS A 36 1.08 1.92 0.55
C HIS A 36 1.99 3.14 0.36
N TYR A 37 1.73 3.90 -0.68
CA TYR A 37 2.43 5.14 -0.98
C TYR A 37 1.56 6.34 -0.62
N ASN A 38 2.19 7.40 -0.17
CA ASN A 38 1.49 8.66 0.07
C ASN A 38 1.02 9.27 -1.24
N TYR A 39 -0.11 9.97 -1.21
CA TYR A 39 -0.64 10.68 -2.36
C TYR A 39 -1.08 12.09 -1.96
N TYR A 40 -0.70 13.07 -2.75
CA TYR A 40 -1.13 14.47 -2.65
C TYR A 40 -1.42 15.02 -4.03
N GLY A 41 -2.60 15.59 -4.22
CA GLY A 41 -2.98 16.41 -5.35
C GLY A 41 -3.32 17.84 -4.89
N MET A 42 -3.76 18.70 -5.79
CA MET A 42 -4.09 20.09 -5.47
C MET A 42 -5.22 20.20 -4.43
N PHE A 43 -6.23 19.35 -4.52
CA PHE A 43 -7.38 19.28 -3.61
C PHE A 43 -7.65 17.84 -3.14
N GLU A 44 -6.64 16.99 -3.21
CA GLU A 44 -6.73 15.59 -2.93
C GLU A 44 -5.62 15.16 -1.97
N GLU A 45 -5.96 14.38 -0.96
CA GLU A 45 -5.02 13.76 -0.04
C GLU A 45 -5.41 12.31 0.19
N GLY A 46 -4.42 11.42 0.20
CA GLY A 46 -4.72 10.02 0.42
C GLY A 46 -3.52 9.09 0.29
N TYR A 47 -3.75 7.93 -0.29
CA TYR A 47 -2.71 6.96 -0.53
C TYR A 47 -2.96 6.13 -1.79
N ILE A 48 -1.90 5.54 -2.31
CA ILE A 48 -1.97 4.52 -3.35
C ILE A 48 -1.57 3.18 -2.73
N ASN A 49 -2.48 2.21 -2.84
CA ASN A 49 -2.22 0.82 -2.51
C ASN A 49 -1.83 0.06 -3.79
N ILE A 50 -0.67 -0.60 -3.74
CA ILE A 50 -0.17 -1.46 -4.82
C ILE A 50 -0.08 -2.87 -4.29
N ARG A 51 -0.56 -3.85 -5.06
CA ARG A 51 -0.53 -5.25 -4.66
C ARG A 51 0.02 -6.14 -5.77
N ALA A 52 1.01 -6.99 -5.46
CA ALA A 52 1.45 -8.07 -6.32
C ALA A 52 0.38 -9.17 -6.36
N LYS A 53 -0.47 -9.14 -7.40
CA LYS A 53 -1.75 -9.85 -7.45
C LYS A 53 -1.63 -11.28 -7.93
N LYS A 54 -0.93 -11.47 -9.05
CA LYS A 54 -0.80 -12.79 -9.69
C LYS A 54 0.37 -12.83 -10.67
N ASP A 55 0.83 -14.05 -10.92
CA ASP A 55 1.73 -14.32 -12.04
C ASP A 55 0.99 -14.23 -13.38
N THR A 56 1.69 -13.78 -14.38
CA THR A 56 1.23 -13.71 -15.77
C THR A 56 2.39 -13.96 -16.73
N ILE A 57 2.09 -14.20 -18.01
CA ILE A 57 3.10 -14.36 -19.06
C ILE A 57 2.91 -13.27 -20.11
N ILE A 58 3.97 -12.50 -20.34
CA ILE A 58 4.02 -11.45 -21.35
C ILE A 58 5.21 -11.74 -22.26
N ASP A 59 4.99 -11.87 -23.57
CA ASP A 59 6.02 -12.17 -24.58
C ASP A 59 6.89 -13.40 -24.24
N GLY A 60 6.31 -14.38 -23.54
CA GLY A 60 6.99 -15.61 -23.12
C GLY A 60 7.78 -15.49 -21.81
N PHE A 61 7.76 -14.36 -21.13
CA PHE A 61 8.41 -14.15 -19.84
C PHE A 61 7.41 -14.20 -18.69
N ASN A 62 7.85 -14.78 -17.56
CA ASN A 62 7.07 -14.77 -16.32
C ASN A 62 7.12 -13.37 -15.70
N CYS A 63 5.97 -12.78 -15.47
CA CYS A 63 5.80 -11.46 -14.90
C CYS A 63 4.86 -11.51 -13.70
N VAL A 64 4.95 -10.51 -12.85
CA VAL A 64 3.98 -10.27 -11.78
C VAL A 64 3.12 -9.05 -12.15
N GLU A 65 1.80 -9.20 -12.05
CA GLU A 65 0.85 -8.10 -12.18
C GLU A 65 0.76 -7.33 -10.87
N LEU A 66 1.01 -6.03 -10.94
CA LEU A 66 0.86 -5.07 -9.84
C LEU A 66 -0.45 -4.30 -10.02
N GLU A 67 -1.47 -4.63 -9.24
CA GLU A 67 -2.73 -3.90 -9.21
C GLU A 67 -2.57 -2.63 -8.39
N LYS A 68 -3.07 -1.50 -8.91
CA LYS A 68 -2.99 -0.19 -8.24
C LYS A 68 -4.40 0.31 -7.88
N LYS A 69 -4.57 0.73 -6.63
CA LYS A 69 -5.78 1.38 -6.13
C LYS A 69 -5.41 2.68 -5.42
N GLN A 70 -5.93 3.78 -5.88
CA GLN A 70 -5.81 5.09 -5.25
C GLN A 70 -7.03 5.33 -4.38
N VAL A 71 -6.81 5.76 -3.15
CA VAL A 71 -7.85 6.16 -2.20
C VAL A 71 -7.55 7.59 -1.78
N VAL A 72 -8.45 8.50 -2.11
CA VAL A 72 -8.27 9.94 -1.87
C VAL A 72 -9.48 10.54 -1.21
N TYR A 73 -9.24 11.52 -0.35
CA TYR A 73 -10.22 12.50 0.04
C TYR A 73 -10.11 13.72 -0.89
N ILE A 74 -11.23 14.13 -1.44
CA ILE A 74 -11.34 15.30 -2.30
C ILE A 74 -12.02 16.42 -1.52
N ASP A 75 -11.36 17.57 -1.44
CA ASP A 75 -11.90 18.83 -0.91
C ASP A 75 -11.70 19.92 -1.97
N ASP A 76 -12.48 19.85 -3.03
CA ASP A 76 -12.42 20.84 -4.10
C ASP A 76 -13.49 21.93 -3.89
N PRO A 77 -13.06 23.14 -3.49
CA PRO A 77 -13.99 24.26 -3.26
C PRO A 77 -14.68 24.77 -4.54
N PHE A 78 -14.23 24.31 -5.71
CA PHE A 78 -14.78 24.72 -7.01
C PHE A 78 -15.78 23.69 -7.57
N LEU A 79 -15.68 22.43 -7.17
CA LEU A 79 -16.62 21.36 -7.52
C LEU A 79 -17.71 21.30 -6.46
N HIS A 80 -18.69 22.18 -6.56
CA HIS A 80 -19.83 22.29 -5.64
C HIS A 80 -20.50 20.93 -5.33
N GLY A 81 -20.05 20.21 -4.29
CA GLY A 81 -20.78 19.14 -3.66
C GLY A 81 -20.18 17.75 -3.73
N GLU A 82 -18.94 17.60 -4.15
CA GLU A 82 -18.27 16.27 -4.23
C GLU A 82 -17.14 16.13 -3.18
N GLU A 83 -17.33 16.67 -2.00
CA GLU A 83 -16.44 16.42 -0.87
C GLU A 83 -16.61 14.99 -0.38
N GLY A 84 -15.52 14.23 -0.26
CA GLY A 84 -15.58 12.85 0.23
C GLY A 84 -14.39 11.99 -0.08
N VAL A 85 -14.49 10.71 0.34
CA VAL A 85 -13.47 9.69 0.06
C VAL A 85 -13.86 8.92 -1.19
N TYR A 86 -12.92 8.83 -2.12
CA TYR A 86 -13.09 8.16 -3.40
C TYR A 86 -12.03 7.07 -3.59
N GLU A 87 -12.43 5.99 -4.24
CA GLU A 87 -11.53 4.92 -4.67
C GLU A 87 -11.44 4.88 -6.20
N HIS A 88 -10.21 4.90 -6.71
CA HIS A 88 -9.94 4.83 -8.15
C HIS A 88 -9.03 3.62 -8.43
N HIS A 89 -9.46 2.74 -9.33
CA HIS A 89 -8.59 1.70 -9.87
C HIS A 89 -7.75 2.29 -10.99
N LYS A 90 -6.44 2.23 -10.86
CA LYS A 90 -5.48 2.64 -11.88
C LYS A 90 -5.11 1.43 -12.76
N PRO A 91 -4.60 1.64 -13.96
CA PRO A 91 -4.06 0.55 -14.78
C PRO A 91 -3.02 -0.26 -14.03
N SER A 92 -3.05 -1.59 -14.21
CA SER A 92 -2.03 -2.48 -13.63
C SER A 92 -0.68 -2.28 -14.32
N GLU A 93 0.40 -2.46 -13.55
CA GLU A 93 1.76 -2.53 -14.06
C GLU A 93 2.24 -3.98 -14.06
N PHE A 94 3.27 -4.27 -14.84
CA PHE A 94 3.82 -5.63 -14.94
C PHE A 94 5.33 -5.58 -14.77
N VAL A 95 5.85 -6.42 -13.89
CA VAL A 95 7.28 -6.50 -13.58
C VAL A 95 7.82 -7.89 -13.83
N MET A 96 9.08 -7.96 -14.25
CA MET A 96 9.81 -9.19 -14.47
C MET A 96 11.17 -9.09 -13.80
N CYS A 97 11.62 -10.18 -13.14
CA CYS A 97 12.99 -10.31 -12.64
C CYS A 97 13.76 -11.27 -13.53
N LEU A 98 14.99 -10.90 -13.91
CA LEU A 98 15.90 -11.76 -14.66
C LEU A 98 17.34 -11.54 -14.15
N GLY A 99 17.91 -12.53 -13.46
CA GLY A 99 19.17 -12.37 -12.74
C GLY A 99 19.06 -11.26 -11.69
N ASP A 100 19.94 -10.28 -11.75
CA ASP A 100 19.97 -9.15 -10.83
C ASP A 100 19.20 -7.92 -11.31
N VAL A 101 18.41 -8.06 -12.38
CA VAL A 101 17.71 -6.94 -13.03
C VAL A 101 16.21 -7.08 -12.88
N VAL A 102 15.58 -5.99 -12.46
CA VAL A 102 14.12 -5.81 -12.49
C VAL A 102 13.75 -5.04 -13.73
N TYR A 103 12.79 -5.55 -14.49
CA TYR A 103 12.24 -4.91 -15.69
C TYR A 103 10.80 -4.48 -15.45
N LEU A 104 10.44 -3.32 -15.96
CA LEU A 104 9.07 -2.83 -16.04
C LEU A 104 8.57 -2.96 -17.48
N TYR A 105 7.35 -3.48 -17.66
CA TYR A 105 6.73 -3.60 -18.98
C TYR A 105 5.86 -2.37 -19.24
N ARG A 106 6.31 -1.53 -20.14
CA ARG A 106 5.60 -0.34 -20.62
C ARG A 106 5.78 -0.16 -22.12
N ASN A 107 4.82 0.47 -22.77
CA ASN A 107 4.86 0.76 -24.22
C ASN A 107 5.18 -0.50 -25.07
N GLN A 108 4.58 -1.65 -24.69
CA GLN A 108 4.76 -2.94 -25.37
C GLN A 108 6.23 -3.46 -25.36
N SER A 109 7.02 -3.06 -24.37
CA SER A 109 8.40 -3.53 -24.23
C SER A 109 8.83 -3.65 -22.77
N PHE A 110 9.80 -4.55 -22.51
CA PHE A 110 10.49 -4.61 -21.23
C PHE A 110 11.61 -3.60 -21.21
N MET A 111 11.59 -2.72 -20.22
CA MET A 111 12.63 -1.72 -19.99
C MET A 111 13.31 -2.00 -18.65
N LYS A 112 14.65 -1.87 -18.61
CA LYS A 112 15.41 -2.01 -17.36
C LYS A 112 14.93 -0.96 -16.37
N TRP A 113 14.52 -1.43 -15.19
CA TRP A 113 14.04 -0.56 -14.12
C TRP A 113 15.07 -0.42 -13.01
N PHE A 114 15.44 -1.53 -12.36
CA PHE A 114 16.49 -1.56 -11.35
C PHE A 114 17.54 -2.63 -11.71
N ASP A 115 18.82 -2.31 -11.53
CA ASP A 115 19.93 -3.23 -11.79
C ASP A 115 20.80 -3.36 -10.54
N PHE A 116 20.54 -4.40 -9.74
CA PHE A 116 21.29 -4.70 -8.51
C PHE A 116 22.66 -5.33 -8.81
N GLY A 117 22.89 -5.81 -10.03
CA GLY A 117 24.18 -6.30 -10.51
C GLY A 117 25.13 -5.21 -10.98
N ALA A 118 24.62 -4.01 -11.30
CA ALA A 118 25.40 -2.90 -11.83
C ALA A 118 26.56 -2.50 -10.90
N ASN A 119 27.59 -1.85 -11.46
CA ASN A 119 28.70 -1.28 -10.70
C ASN A 119 28.46 0.21 -10.44
N VAL A 120 29.02 0.73 -9.35
CA VAL A 120 28.98 2.16 -9.05
C VAL A 120 29.54 2.94 -10.23
N GLY A 121 28.78 3.92 -10.71
CA GLY A 121 29.05 4.72 -11.91
C GLY A 121 28.40 4.20 -13.19
N ASP A 122 27.83 2.97 -13.19
CA ASP A 122 27.04 2.51 -14.32
C ASP A 122 25.72 3.32 -14.40
N PHE A 123 25.20 3.49 -15.61
CA PHE A 123 23.96 4.22 -15.86
C PHE A 123 23.05 3.46 -16.83
N TRP A 124 21.75 3.74 -16.73
CA TRP A 124 20.74 3.20 -17.65
C TRP A 124 19.54 4.14 -17.76
N THR A 125 18.76 3.95 -18.83
CA THR A 125 17.49 4.64 -19.02
C THR A 125 16.39 3.90 -18.28
N VAL A 126 15.48 4.65 -17.65
CA VAL A 126 14.28 4.09 -16.98
C VAL A 126 13.02 4.36 -17.80
N PRO A 127 12.03 3.45 -17.71
CA PRO A 127 10.75 3.63 -18.37
C PRO A 127 9.95 4.73 -17.68
N VAL A 128 9.73 5.83 -18.37
CA VAL A 128 8.84 6.91 -17.91
C VAL A 128 7.49 6.77 -18.59
N GLU A 129 6.40 7.05 -17.90
CA GLU A 129 5.07 7.06 -18.50
C GLU A 129 4.94 8.27 -19.42
N GLN A 130 4.53 8.02 -20.68
CA GLN A 130 4.28 9.08 -21.65
C GLN A 130 2.83 9.58 -21.46
N ASP A 131 2.61 10.57 -20.65
CA ASP A 131 1.41 11.38 -20.72
C ASP A 131 1.77 12.79 -21.18
N TYR A 132 1.37 13.09 -22.41
CA TYR A 132 1.32 14.44 -23.02
C TYR A 132 2.64 15.20 -23.22
N ILE A 133 3.06 15.26 -24.47
CA ILE A 133 3.87 16.33 -25.10
C ILE A 133 5.39 16.16 -25.13
N ILE A 134 5.86 15.89 -26.36
CA ILE A 134 7.11 16.34 -26.97
C ILE A 134 8.41 15.75 -26.45
N GLY A 135 8.93 14.78 -27.18
CA GLY A 135 10.35 14.46 -27.23
C GLY A 135 10.78 13.33 -26.32
N ASP A 136 11.92 12.79 -26.59
CA ASP A 136 12.55 11.65 -25.96
C ASP A 136 12.50 11.70 -24.44
N THR A 137 11.74 10.78 -23.86
CA THR A 137 11.35 10.76 -22.47
C THR A 137 11.93 9.52 -21.80
N ALA A 138 13.23 9.56 -21.55
CA ALA A 138 13.88 8.55 -20.75
C ALA A 138 14.61 9.27 -19.61
N GLY A 139 14.27 8.92 -18.36
CA GLY A 139 15.07 9.27 -17.21
C GLY A 139 16.39 8.50 -17.25
N PHE A 140 17.48 9.11 -16.80
CA PHE A 140 18.80 8.47 -16.71
C PHE A 140 19.14 8.25 -15.24
N MET A 141 19.28 6.99 -14.85
CA MET A 141 19.70 6.60 -13.50
C MET A 141 21.18 6.29 -13.47
N VAL A 142 21.89 6.84 -12.49
CA VAL A 142 23.28 6.50 -12.21
C VAL A 142 23.39 5.83 -10.86
N LEU A 143 24.06 4.69 -10.80
CA LEU A 143 24.33 4.00 -9.55
C LEU A 143 25.43 4.73 -8.75
N GLN A 144 25.07 5.22 -7.56
CA GLN A 144 26.02 5.91 -6.65
C GLN A 144 26.57 5.00 -5.58
N GLY A 145 25.80 3.99 -5.16
CA GLY A 145 26.19 3.07 -4.10
C GLY A 145 25.37 1.79 -4.09
N LYS A 146 25.87 0.77 -3.44
CA LYS A 146 25.14 -0.48 -3.20
C LYS A 146 25.62 -1.17 -1.94
N GLY A 147 24.79 -2.02 -1.36
CA GLY A 147 25.11 -2.77 -0.15
C GLY A 147 23.97 -3.68 0.28
N THR A 148 23.96 -4.02 1.55
CA THR A 148 22.88 -4.80 2.19
C THR A 148 22.32 -4.05 3.40
N VAL A 149 21.06 -4.34 3.72
CA VAL A 149 20.33 -3.82 4.88
C VAL A 149 19.52 -4.95 5.49
N ASN A 150 19.50 -5.02 6.83
CA ASN A 150 18.66 -5.99 7.53
C ASN A 150 17.29 -5.36 7.84
N ILE A 151 16.22 -6.01 7.37
CA ILE A 151 14.84 -5.61 7.67
C ILE A 151 14.11 -6.82 8.27
N ASN A 152 13.66 -6.67 9.51
CA ASN A 152 12.96 -7.71 10.26
C ASN A 152 13.70 -9.09 10.30
N GLY A 153 15.04 -9.05 10.29
CA GLY A 153 15.87 -10.25 10.33
C GLY A 153 16.27 -10.82 8.97
N VAL A 154 15.76 -10.26 7.89
CA VAL A 154 16.11 -10.64 6.49
C VAL A 154 17.13 -9.66 5.95
N GLU A 155 18.24 -10.17 5.43
CA GLU A 155 19.24 -9.36 4.75
C GLU A 155 18.82 -9.15 3.29
N LEU A 156 18.64 -7.87 2.90
CA LEU A 156 18.20 -7.44 1.58
C LEU A 156 19.27 -6.59 0.91
N ARG A 157 19.44 -6.74 -0.39
CA ARG A 157 20.30 -5.87 -1.18
C ARG A 157 19.66 -4.51 -1.37
N TYR A 158 20.48 -3.46 -1.49
CA TYR A 158 20.01 -2.15 -1.92
C TYR A 158 20.96 -1.53 -2.93
N ILE A 159 20.43 -0.63 -3.72
CA ILE A 159 21.14 0.28 -4.60
C ILE A 159 20.74 1.72 -4.29
N ASP A 160 21.71 2.62 -4.32
CA ASP A 160 21.49 4.05 -4.21
C ASP A 160 21.70 4.66 -5.61
N ILE A 161 20.63 5.23 -6.15
CA ILE A 161 20.58 5.80 -7.51
C ILE A 161 20.29 7.29 -7.47
N ILE A 162 20.80 8.03 -8.45
CA ILE A 162 20.44 9.42 -8.70
C ILE A 162 19.98 9.59 -10.14
N ASP A 163 19.13 10.56 -10.38
CA ASP A 163 18.90 11.05 -11.73
C ASP A 163 20.12 11.84 -12.21
N ALA A 164 20.67 11.48 -13.38
CA ALA A 164 21.95 11.99 -13.87
C ALA A 164 21.86 13.34 -14.59
N GLU A 165 20.71 13.73 -15.00
CA GLU A 165 20.49 14.99 -15.72
C GLU A 165 19.40 15.80 -15.00
N ASP A 166 19.43 17.14 -15.19
CA ASP A 166 18.31 18.05 -14.90
C ASP A 166 17.03 17.66 -15.72
N SER A 167 16.86 16.37 -15.96
CA SER A 167 15.67 15.84 -16.59
C SER A 167 14.56 15.89 -15.55
N ASN A 168 13.47 16.57 -15.87
CA ASN A 168 12.28 16.61 -15.02
C ASN A 168 11.57 15.23 -14.96
N TRP A 169 12.33 14.17 -15.19
CA TRP A 169 11.84 12.80 -15.40
C TRP A 169 12.54 11.85 -14.45
N GLY A 170 11.80 11.02 -13.79
CA GLY A 170 12.33 9.98 -12.92
C GLY A 170 12.01 10.18 -11.45
N TYR A 171 12.97 9.89 -10.56
CA TYR A 171 12.78 9.93 -9.11
C TYR A 171 13.28 11.24 -8.47
N GLY A 172 13.24 12.36 -9.18
CA GLY A 172 13.70 13.66 -8.67
C GLY A 172 12.57 14.54 -8.14
N ASP A 173 12.69 15.06 -6.93
CA ASP A 173 11.80 16.11 -6.42
C ASP A 173 12.39 17.49 -6.75
N TYR A 174 11.91 18.10 -7.84
CA TYR A 174 12.36 19.42 -8.30
C TYR A 174 11.61 20.61 -7.67
N MET A 175 10.66 20.37 -6.79
CA MET A 175 9.82 21.45 -6.24
C MET A 175 10.59 22.54 -5.49
N TYR A 176 11.87 22.32 -5.13
CA TYR A 176 12.63 23.29 -4.35
C TYR A 176 14.07 23.57 -4.82
N GLY A 177 14.43 23.24 -6.07
CA GLY A 177 15.75 23.60 -6.62
C GLY A 177 16.95 23.00 -5.87
N GLN A 178 16.75 21.85 -5.24
CA GLN A 178 17.80 21.14 -4.53
C GLN A 178 18.52 20.16 -5.46
N GLN A 179 19.79 19.88 -5.15
CA GLN A 179 20.70 18.96 -5.86
C GLN A 179 20.05 17.59 -6.10
N PRO A 180 20.49 16.81 -7.09
CA PRO A 180 19.94 15.52 -7.41
C PRO A 180 19.82 14.65 -6.16
N TYR A 181 18.61 14.19 -5.91
CA TYR A 181 18.26 13.43 -4.72
C TYR A 181 18.68 11.97 -4.89
N THR A 182 19.39 11.43 -3.89
CA THR A 182 19.76 10.00 -3.90
C THR A 182 18.57 9.17 -3.42
N VAL A 183 18.09 8.29 -4.29
CA VAL A 183 17.00 7.36 -3.99
C VAL A 183 17.58 6.00 -3.62
N ARG A 184 17.22 5.49 -2.45
CA ARG A 184 17.52 4.11 -2.08
C ARG A 184 16.42 3.18 -2.54
N VAL A 185 16.81 2.19 -3.36
CA VAL A 185 15.96 1.11 -3.83
C VAL A 185 16.38 -0.17 -3.11
N ILE A 186 15.46 -0.79 -2.38
CA ILE A 186 15.70 -2.00 -1.60
C ILE A 186 15.06 -3.19 -2.31
N GLU A 187 15.79 -4.31 -2.39
CA GLU A 187 15.28 -5.58 -2.87
C GLU A 187 13.91 -5.89 -2.25
N ARG A 188 12.96 -6.44 -3.02
CA ARG A 188 11.56 -6.70 -2.65
C ARG A 188 10.70 -5.46 -2.49
N ILE A 189 11.23 -4.40 -1.88
CA ILE A 189 10.49 -3.21 -1.42
C ILE A 189 10.44 -2.12 -2.49
N GLY A 190 11.55 -1.91 -3.21
CA GLY A 190 11.69 -0.77 -4.14
C GLY A 190 12.15 0.52 -3.46
N PRO A 191 11.86 1.67 -4.06
CA PRO A 191 12.25 2.99 -3.54
C PRO A 191 11.42 3.34 -2.30
N ILE A 192 12.08 3.91 -1.28
CA ILE A 192 11.44 4.24 0.00
C ILE A 192 11.10 5.73 0.15
N GLY A 193 11.82 6.62 -0.51
CA GLY A 193 11.67 8.07 -0.38
C GLY A 193 10.79 8.72 -1.45
N VAL A 194 10.45 7.96 -2.49
CA VAL A 194 9.69 8.40 -3.66
C VAL A 194 8.70 7.34 -4.06
N TYR A 195 7.80 7.65 -4.98
CA TYR A 195 6.83 6.69 -5.50
C TYR A 195 7.49 5.51 -6.21
N LEU A 196 6.83 4.35 -6.21
CA LEU A 196 7.38 3.13 -6.79
C LEU A 196 7.70 3.28 -8.28
N PHE A 197 6.79 3.87 -9.03
CA PHE A 197 6.94 4.03 -10.47
C PHE A 197 7.52 5.39 -10.82
N PRO A 198 8.41 5.46 -11.83
CA PRO A 198 8.90 6.75 -12.32
C PRO A 198 7.78 7.48 -13.05
N GLU A 199 7.64 8.77 -12.76
CA GLU A 199 6.60 9.64 -13.29
C GLU A 199 7.17 10.83 -14.03
N ASP A 200 6.29 11.47 -14.82
CA ASP A 200 6.54 12.77 -15.41
C ASP A 200 6.21 13.87 -14.41
N HIS A 201 7.23 14.58 -13.93
CA HIS A 201 7.06 15.68 -12.97
C HIS A 201 6.64 17.02 -13.60
N TRP A 202 6.27 17.03 -14.89
CA TRP A 202 5.91 18.26 -15.59
C TRP A 202 4.50 18.76 -15.32
N THR A 203 3.64 17.98 -14.73
CA THR A 203 2.27 18.40 -14.41
C THR A 203 2.18 18.87 -12.98
N PHE A 204 1.92 20.15 -12.80
CA PHE A 204 1.82 20.86 -11.50
C PHE A 204 0.80 20.24 -10.53
N ASP A 205 -0.09 19.36 -11.04
CA ASP A 205 -1.26 18.84 -10.34
C ASP A 205 -1.38 17.32 -10.31
N ALA A 206 -0.43 16.58 -10.85
CA ALA A 206 -0.55 15.15 -11.02
C ALA A 206 0.66 14.37 -10.49
N ASN A 207 0.96 14.51 -9.21
CA ASN A 207 1.84 13.55 -8.56
C ASN A 207 1.03 12.28 -8.29
N GLU A 208 1.33 11.20 -9.02
CA GLU A 208 0.67 9.91 -8.78
C GLU A 208 1.06 9.27 -7.44
N GLY A 209 2.10 9.74 -6.78
CA GLY A 209 2.44 9.20 -5.47
C GLY A 209 3.62 9.90 -4.81
N GLY A 210 3.75 9.73 -3.52
CA GLY A 210 4.80 10.25 -2.68
C GLY A 210 5.70 9.13 -2.13
N TYR A 211 6.22 9.33 -0.92
CA TYR A 211 7.07 8.35 -0.24
C TYR A 211 6.29 7.10 0.20
N LEU A 212 7.03 5.99 0.37
CA LEU A 212 6.48 4.74 0.90
C LEU A 212 6.04 4.91 2.37
N ARG A 213 4.78 4.63 2.66
CA ARG A 213 4.25 4.56 4.02
C ARG A 213 4.55 3.22 4.67
N CYS A 214 4.18 2.14 3.98
CA CYS A 214 4.29 0.77 4.47
C CYS A 214 4.56 -0.19 3.31
N TYR A 215 5.21 -1.28 3.69
CA TYR A 215 5.38 -2.48 2.86
C TYR A 215 5.05 -3.72 3.68
N SER A 216 4.52 -4.75 3.04
CA SER A 216 4.39 -6.08 3.64
C SER A 216 4.51 -7.19 2.62
N ASP A 217 5.13 -8.30 3.01
CA ASP A 217 5.10 -9.58 2.32
C ASP A 217 5.18 -10.76 3.30
N THR A 218 5.17 -11.98 2.78
CA THR A 218 5.15 -13.19 3.61
C THR A 218 6.49 -13.50 4.28
N GLU A 219 7.60 -12.93 3.82
CA GLU A 219 8.95 -13.23 4.33
C GLU A 219 9.42 -12.20 5.34
N ILE A 220 9.36 -10.91 5.00
CA ILE A 220 9.78 -9.84 5.90
C ILE A 220 8.65 -9.30 6.79
N GLY A 221 7.41 -9.71 6.52
CA GLY A 221 6.26 -9.24 7.28
C GLY A 221 5.95 -7.76 7.00
N HIS A 222 5.41 -7.08 8.00
CA HIS A 222 5.02 -5.67 7.88
C HIS A 222 6.17 -4.73 8.28
N VAL A 223 6.41 -3.72 7.44
CA VAL A 223 7.38 -2.64 7.67
C VAL A 223 6.69 -1.30 7.49
N SER A 224 6.81 -0.41 8.46
CA SER A 224 6.29 0.96 8.39
C SER A 224 7.46 1.95 8.28
N TYR A 225 7.39 2.82 7.28
CA TYR A 225 8.33 3.93 7.07
C TYR A 225 7.76 5.26 7.54
N TYR A 226 6.49 5.27 7.91
CA TYR A 226 5.78 6.45 8.33
C TYR A 226 5.04 6.21 9.65
N TRP A 227 4.84 7.25 10.46
CA TRP A 227 4.26 7.16 11.81
C TRP A 227 2.74 6.96 11.85
N ASN A 228 2.05 7.14 10.72
CA ASN A 228 0.62 6.88 10.58
C ASN A 228 0.33 5.44 10.10
N ASN A 229 -0.92 5.02 10.17
CA ASN A 229 -1.36 3.79 9.55
C ASN A 229 -1.15 3.84 8.02
N CYS A 230 -0.97 2.69 7.40
CA CYS A 230 -0.73 2.59 5.97
C CYS A 230 -1.83 3.24 5.13
N ASP A 231 -3.06 3.06 5.55
CA ASP A 231 -4.31 3.53 4.94
C ASP A 231 -4.84 4.84 5.56
N TYR A 232 -3.97 5.57 6.28
CA TYR A 232 -4.37 6.81 6.93
C TYR A 232 -4.80 7.86 5.91
N ILE A 233 -5.98 8.40 6.11
CA ILE A 233 -6.49 9.64 5.52
C ILE A 233 -6.74 10.60 6.69
N ASN A 234 -6.44 11.88 6.52
CA ASN A 234 -6.57 12.88 7.60
C ASN A 234 -7.99 12.84 8.19
N PRO A 235 -8.15 12.71 9.53
CA PRO A 235 -9.47 12.65 10.16
C PRO A 235 -10.35 13.91 9.97
N GLN A 236 -9.77 15.05 9.66
CA GLN A 236 -10.56 16.22 9.27
C GLN A 236 -11.43 15.95 8.05
N TYR A 237 -11.01 14.99 7.25
CA TYR A 237 -11.61 14.56 6.00
C TYR A 237 -12.32 13.21 6.12
N GLN A 238 -12.18 12.51 7.24
CA GLN A 238 -12.92 11.27 7.55
C GLN A 238 -14.30 11.55 8.15
N ASN A 239 -14.76 12.77 8.16
CA ASN A 239 -16.16 13.02 8.30
C ASN A 239 -16.83 12.41 7.05
N LEU A 240 -17.00 11.06 7.08
CA LEU A 240 -18.15 10.48 6.42
C LEU A 240 -19.29 11.49 6.74
N PRO A 241 -20.04 12.02 5.78
CA PRO A 241 -21.28 12.64 6.13
C PRO A 241 -21.94 11.62 7.02
N GLU A 242 -21.98 11.85 8.34
CA GLU A 242 -23.04 11.28 9.12
C GLU A 242 -24.22 11.63 8.24
N GLU A 243 -24.77 10.62 7.59
CA GLU A 243 -26.04 10.76 6.91
C GLU A 243 -26.86 11.47 7.97
N ASN A 244 -27.07 12.77 7.76
CA ASN A 244 -27.82 13.63 8.65
C ASN A 244 -29.28 13.18 8.56
N ASP A 245 -29.48 11.91 8.86
CA ASP A 245 -30.73 11.43 9.37
C ASP A 245 -30.82 12.01 10.77
N THR A 246 -31.36 13.21 10.84
CA THR A 246 -31.60 14.02 12.04
C THR A 246 -32.59 13.35 12.99
N LYS A 247 -32.73 12.04 12.94
CA LYS A 247 -33.40 11.25 13.94
C LYS A 247 -32.45 10.99 15.08
N THR A 248 -32.42 11.91 16.02
CA THR A 248 -31.73 11.72 17.31
C THR A 248 -32.35 10.51 17.99
N ILE A 249 -31.65 9.36 17.96
CA ILE A 249 -32.06 8.18 18.68
C ILE A 249 -31.76 8.39 20.15
N SER A 250 -32.77 8.31 20.97
CA SER A 250 -32.61 8.34 22.43
C SER A 250 -33.12 7.02 23.04
N ILE A 251 -32.46 6.62 24.14
CA ILE A 251 -32.85 5.48 24.93
C ILE A 251 -33.23 5.98 26.33
N TYR A 252 -34.45 5.80 26.74
CA TYR A 252 -34.93 6.28 28.00
C TYR A 252 -35.74 5.21 28.76
N PRO A 253 -35.56 5.09 30.10
CA PRO A 253 -34.52 5.75 30.89
C PRO A 253 -33.12 5.18 30.57
N ASN A 254 -32.07 6.00 30.72
CA ASN A 254 -30.70 5.57 30.61
C ASN A 254 -29.83 6.34 31.67
N PRO A 255 -29.38 5.70 32.74
CA PRO A 255 -29.44 4.24 33.07
C PRO A 255 -30.83 3.68 33.24
N ALA A 256 -31.01 2.43 32.83
CA ALA A 256 -32.30 1.73 32.85
C ALA A 256 -32.33 0.57 33.86
N LYS A 257 -33.50 0.31 34.42
CA LYS A 257 -33.80 -0.85 35.27
C LYS A 257 -34.95 -1.65 34.68
N GLY A 258 -34.65 -2.86 34.22
CA GLY A 258 -35.61 -3.80 33.68
C GLY A 258 -36.15 -3.50 32.26
N ARG A 259 -36.43 -2.24 31.92
CA ARG A 259 -36.93 -1.83 30.59
C ARG A 259 -36.43 -0.47 30.19
N ALA A 260 -36.34 -0.25 28.88
CA ALA A 260 -36.10 1.05 28.27
C ALA A 260 -36.88 1.17 26.96
N VAL A 261 -37.03 2.39 26.45
CA VAL A 261 -37.69 2.69 25.17
C VAL A 261 -36.68 3.35 24.24
N ILE A 262 -36.70 2.94 22.98
CA ILE A 262 -35.99 3.57 21.90
C ILE A 262 -36.89 4.59 21.24
N GLU A 263 -36.51 5.85 21.27
CA GLU A 263 -37.23 6.95 20.64
C GLU A 263 -36.49 7.46 19.41
N GLY A 264 -37.19 8.02 18.44
CA GLY A 264 -36.68 8.66 17.23
C GLY A 264 -36.79 7.81 15.97
N LEU A 265 -37.07 6.48 16.07
CA LEU A 265 -37.29 5.60 14.92
C LEU A 265 -38.19 4.42 15.28
N GLU A 266 -38.68 3.71 14.26
CA GLU A 266 -39.33 2.42 14.41
C GLU A 266 -38.34 1.30 14.22
N THR A 267 -38.22 0.39 15.20
CA THR A 267 -37.21 -0.67 15.19
C THR A 267 -37.74 -1.97 14.62
N SER A 268 -37.00 -2.60 13.71
CA SER A 268 -37.22 -3.98 13.26
C SER A 268 -36.41 -4.99 14.06
N GLU A 269 -35.17 -4.66 14.40
CA GLU A 269 -34.30 -5.52 15.20
C GLU A 269 -33.37 -4.70 16.08
N VAL A 270 -33.13 -5.15 17.31
CA VAL A 270 -32.17 -4.60 18.26
C VAL A 270 -31.26 -5.71 18.77
N GLN A 271 -29.97 -5.62 18.51
CA GLN A 271 -28.95 -6.55 18.99
C GLN A 271 -28.12 -5.89 20.09
N PHE A 272 -27.93 -6.60 21.19
CA PHE A 272 -27.17 -6.13 22.36
C PHE A 272 -25.79 -6.78 22.41
N TYR A 273 -24.76 -6.00 22.56
CA TYR A 273 -23.37 -6.43 22.69
C TYR A 273 -22.79 -6.00 24.04
N ASN A 274 -22.16 -6.93 24.73
CA ASN A 274 -21.44 -6.64 25.98
C ASN A 274 -20.10 -5.92 25.70
N ALA A 275 -19.37 -5.53 26.75
CA ALA A 275 -18.08 -4.84 26.67
C ALA A 275 -16.98 -5.67 25.94
N LEU A 276 -17.17 -6.98 25.79
CA LEU A 276 -16.26 -7.87 25.04
C LEU A 276 -16.66 -8.01 23.57
N GLY A 277 -17.69 -7.28 23.11
CA GLY A 277 -18.22 -7.37 21.73
C GLY A 277 -19.03 -8.64 21.44
N GLN A 278 -19.41 -9.40 22.48
CA GLN A 278 -20.24 -10.59 22.31
C GLN A 278 -21.71 -10.19 22.25
N MET A 279 -22.47 -10.70 21.27
CA MET A 279 -23.92 -10.54 21.20
C MET A 279 -24.58 -11.38 22.31
N VAL A 280 -25.34 -10.71 23.19
CA VAL A 280 -25.94 -11.32 24.35
C VAL A 280 -27.47 -11.38 24.30
N LYS A 281 -28.12 -10.56 23.49
CA LYS A 281 -29.59 -10.52 23.35
C LYS A 281 -29.96 -9.93 22.00
N THR A 282 -31.14 -10.37 21.48
CA THR A 282 -31.77 -9.77 20.30
C THR A 282 -33.25 -9.59 20.61
N VAL A 283 -33.82 -8.44 20.23
CA VAL A 283 -35.24 -8.09 20.32
C VAL A 283 -35.70 -7.64 18.94
N ARG A 284 -36.96 -7.95 18.56
CA ARG A 284 -37.52 -7.63 17.25
C ARG A 284 -38.88 -6.96 17.34
N ASP A 285 -39.14 -6.13 16.33
CA ASP A 285 -40.43 -5.49 16.07
C ASP A 285 -41.02 -4.74 17.29
N THR A 286 -40.13 -4.09 18.06
CA THR A 286 -40.55 -3.28 19.22
C THR A 286 -39.53 -2.23 19.59
N ASN A 287 -40.00 -1.05 19.94
CA ASN A 287 -39.21 0.01 20.51
C ASN A 287 -39.07 -0.09 22.04
N GLU A 288 -39.90 -0.89 22.70
CA GLU A 288 -39.77 -1.19 24.12
C GLU A 288 -38.83 -2.39 24.31
N ILE A 289 -37.67 -2.14 24.85
CA ILE A 289 -36.61 -3.16 25.05
C ILE A 289 -36.65 -3.68 26.49
N ASP A 290 -36.85 -4.99 26.64
CA ASP A 290 -36.72 -5.68 27.89
C ASP A 290 -35.27 -5.95 28.21
N LEU A 291 -34.78 -5.42 29.33
CA LEU A 291 -33.38 -5.55 29.81
C LEU A 291 -33.25 -6.65 30.88
N SER A 292 -34.33 -7.36 31.21
CA SER A 292 -34.30 -8.46 32.17
C SER A 292 -33.37 -9.57 31.70
N GLY A 293 -32.59 -10.12 32.65
CA GLY A 293 -31.58 -11.14 32.35
C GLY A 293 -30.24 -10.61 31.87
N LEU A 294 -30.10 -9.29 31.63
CA LEU A 294 -28.80 -8.65 31.42
C LEU A 294 -28.15 -8.29 32.77
N VAL A 295 -26.89 -8.55 32.90
CA VAL A 295 -26.08 -8.18 34.07
C VAL A 295 -25.87 -6.66 34.10
N GLU A 296 -25.76 -6.07 35.28
CA GLU A 296 -25.40 -4.64 35.40
C GLU A 296 -24.16 -4.31 34.57
N GLY A 297 -24.25 -3.27 33.74
CA GLY A 297 -23.16 -2.88 32.85
C GLY A 297 -23.58 -1.99 31.69
N VAL A 298 -22.61 -1.71 30.81
CA VAL A 298 -22.79 -0.94 29.58
C VAL A 298 -22.95 -1.91 28.42
N TYR A 299 -23.97 -1.68 27.62
CA TYR A 299 -24.23 -2.44 26.39
C TYR A 299 -24.28 -1.51 25.19
N LEU A 300 -23.64 -1.96 24.10
CA LEU A 300 -23.80 -1.35 22.79
C LEU A 300 -24.97 -2.02 22.09
N LEU A 301 -25.82 -1.21 21.47
CA LEU A 301 -26.95 -1.67 20.70
C LEU A 301 -26.70 -1.39 19.22
N ARG A 302 -26.89 -2.41 18.39
CA ARG A 302 -27.09 -2.27 16.96
C ARG A 302 -28.58 -2.32 16.70
N ILE A 303 -29.14 -1.24 16.17
CA ILE A 303 -30.56 -1.07 15.95
C ILE A 303 -30.78 -1.04 14.45
N THR A 304 -31.60 -1.94 13.91
CA THR A 304 -32.07 -1.92 12.52
C THR A 304 -33.45 -1.29 12.51
N ASP A 305 -33.64 -0.24 11.72
CA ASP A 305 -34.96 0.40 11.59
C ASP A 305 -35.88 -0.35 10.61
N ALA A 306 -37.12 0.13 10.46
CA ALA A 306 -38.09 -0.48 9.56
C ALA A 306 -37.69 -0.40 8.08
N GLU A 307 -36.83 0.53 7.69
CA GLU A 307 -36.26 0.69 6.36
C GLU A 307 -34.99 -0.15 6.13
N GLY A 308 -34.51 -0.90 7.14
CA GLY A 308 -33.37 -1.79 7.07
C GLY A 308 -32.00 -1.07 7.31
N ARG A 309 -32.03 0.21 7.73
CA ARG A 309 -30.79 0.97 8.05
C ARG A 309 -30.32 0.61 9.45
N ASN A 310 -28.99 0.62 9.65
CA ASN A 310 -28.39 0.29 10.93
C ASN A 310 -28.00 1.57 11.69
N HIS A 311 -28.37 1.60 12.96
CA HIS A 311 -28.02 2.66 13.90
C HIS A 311 -27.33 2.06 15.12
N THR A 312 -26.57 2.89 15.85
CA THR A 312 -25.89 2.48 17.08
C THR A 312 -26.31 3.34 18.25
N ALA A 313 -26.50 2.73 19.40
CA ALA A 313 -26.80 3.42 20.64
C ALA A 313 -26.15 2.71 21.84
N ARG A 314 -26.18 3.34 23.01
CA ARG A 314 -25.66 2.79 24.25
C ARG A 314 -26.69 2.83 25.35
N VAL A 315 -26.85 1.71 26.07
CA VAL A 315 -27.67 1.64 27.28
C VAL A 315 -26.84 1.21 28.46
N VAL A 316 -27.08 1.81 29.60
CA VAL A 316 -26.52 1.43 30.91
C VAL A 316 -27.59 0.68 31.69
N VAL A 317 -27.37 -0.60 32.00
CA VAL A 317 -28.26 -1.42 32.81
C VAL A 317 -27.84 -1.34 34.26
N LYS A 318 -28.79 -1.09 35.16
CA LYS A 318 -28.60 -1.11 36.61
C LYS A 318 -29.57 -2.09 37.25
N GLU A 319 -29.19 -2.62 38.44
CA GLU A 319 -30.07 -3.42 39.28
C GLU A 319 -31.20 -2.61 39.96
#